data_3c51b9213d9f123337188d19fc0d0bd5
#
_entry.id   3c51b9213d9f123337188d19fc0d0bd5
#
_cell.length_a   1.000
_cell.length_b   1.000
_cell.length_c   1.000
_cell.angle_alpha   90.00
_cell.angle_beta   90.00
_cell.angle_gamma   90.00
#
_symmetry.space_group_name_H-M   'P 1'
#
loop_
_entity.id
_entity.type
_entity.pdbx_description
1 polymer ?
#
loop_
_entity_poly.entity_id
_entity_poly.type
_entity_poly.pdbx_seq_one_letter_code
_entity_poly.pdbx_strand_id
1 'polypeptide(L)'
;MDHFHTRTHKLKGNISPDIQENIKYTTQIMQDCNDLVQKQFKIGIDHEISIYIVYMDGLVNTEMLQESVIRPLLQDSFPQERTAISQYVIESADWKWIDTMEDAMTAVLSGNTILFLGGEARAILISSKSFPTRGVQNADQEVAIVGPKDSFTESLRMNTALIRRRIRDTRLKVIQKQIGTRSKTDYALMYIEDLVQKDILNKIQKQMDKICVDGIFDNGMLEQYLEKDSKTPFPLYQLTQRPDKGASSIMEGRIAVVLDNSPMVLLLPVTFNVFFQASDDYYNRWEITTFVRILRYIAAIISIGLPGFYVAIAGFHPEVLPTPFLLALISAREGVPFPVIVEVLLMELSFELLREAGIRLPGQLGGTMGVVGGLIVGQAAVDAHLVSTIVVIVVALTAIATFSIPNELFTSAFRLMKFFLIILCAFWGLYGFFLGFLAMFIHLFYLENYGVPYAHPMVEERGRLSTAFQDFMVRYPLKRMKYRPEFTKEGARVRQKEDEDEK
;
A
#
# COMPACT_ATOMS: atom_id res chain seq x y z
N MET A 1 28.14 -10.21 -12.53
CA MET A 1 28.51 -8.79 -12.36
C MET A 1 27.80 -7.82 -13.32
N ASP A 2 27.36 -8.25 -14.49
CA ASP A 2 26.80 -7.33 -15.52
C ASP A 2 25.32 -6.93 -15.37
N HIS A 3 24.56 -7.60 -14.51
CA HIS A 3 23.11 -7.37 -14.45
C HIS A 3 22.64 -6.08 -13.75
N PHE A 4 23.51 -5.40 -13.01
CA PHE A 4 23.14 -4.14 -12.34
C PHE A 4 23.37 -2.91 -13.22
N HIS A 5 24.38 -2.93 -14.10
CA HIS A 5 24.67 -1.84 -15.03
C HIS A 5 23.64 -1.68 -16.14
N THR A 6 22.94 -2.75 -16.52
CA THR A 6 21.85 -2.71 -17.51
C THR A 6 20.55 -2.08 -16.98
N ARG A 7 20.47 -1.79 -15.67
CA ARG A 7 19.25 -1.27 -15.03
C ARG A 7 19.14 0.26 -14.98
N THR A 8 20.25 0.97 -15.04
CA THR A 8 20.21 2.38 -15.41
C THR A 8 19.90 2.44 -16.89
N HIS A 9 18.65 2.64 -17.24
CA HIS A 9 18.26 2.95 -18.61
C HIS A 9 18.91 4.29 -18.94
N LYS A 10 20.17 4.26 -19.39
CA LYS A 10 20.80 5.46 -19.98
C LYS A 10 20.02 5.73 -21.24
N LEU A 11 19.15 6.71 -21.16
CA LEU A 11 18.48 7.27 -22.32
C LEU A 11 19.60 7.83 -23.20
N LYS A 12 20.01 7.07 -24.23
CA LYS A 12 21.08 7.46 -25.14
C LYS A 12 20.47 8.33 -26.21
N GLY A 13 20.91 9.54 -26.30
CA GLY A 13 20.63 10.42 -27.43
C GLY A 13 20.73 11.90 -27.05
N ASN A 14 21.38 12.65 -27.93
CA ASN A 14 21.25 14.10 -27.93
C ASN A 14 19.86 14.47 -28.46
N ILE A 15 19.41 15.66 -28.13
CA ILE A 15 18.18 16.21 -28.68
C ILE A 15 18.39 16.41 -30.17
N SER A 16 17.44 15.95 -31.01
CA SER A 16 17.51 16.11 -32.45
C SER A 16 16.96 17.46 -32.86
N PRO A 17 17.55 18.10 -33.90
CA PRO A 17 16.94 19.28 -34.54
C PRO A 17 15.59 18.95 -35.20
N ASP A 18 15.38 17.67 -35.60
CA ASP A 18 14.09 17.21 -36.09
C ASP A 18 13.12 16.92 -34.92
N ILE A 19 12.09 17.74 -34.84
CA ILE A 19 11.07 17.62 -33.79
C ILE A 19 10.32 16.28 -33.85
N GLN A 20 10.19 15.67 -35.03
CA GLN A 20 9.50 14.40 -35.22
C GLN A 20 10.29 13.23 -34.58
N GLU A 21 11.62 13.29 -34.64
CA GLU A 21 12.47 12.31 -33.95
C GLU A 21 12.32 12.42 -32.44
N ASN A 22 12.29 13.63 -31.89
CA ASN A 22 12.08 13.88 -30.46
C ASN A 22 10.69 13.40 -30.00
N ILE A 23 9.63 13.65 -30.78
CA ILE A 23 8.27 13.15 -30.51
C ILE A 23 8.26 11.61 -30.50
N LYS A 24 8.81 10.99 -31.55
CA LYS A 24 8.87 9.53 -31.67
C LYS A 24 9.61 8.90 -30.50
N TYR A 25 10.76 9.45 -30.15
CA TYR A 25 11.58 8.96 -29.04
C TYR A 25 10.85 9.10 -27.69
N THR A 26 10.27 10.27 -27.40
CA THR A 26 9.50 10.51 -26.18
C THR A 26 8.30 9.57 -26.08
N THR A 27 7.53 9.41 -27.15
CA THR A 27 6.37 8.51 -27.20
C THR A 27 6.79 7.05 -26.98
N GLN A 28 7.91 6.61 -27.53
CA GLN A 28 8.40 5.24 -27.37
C GLN A 28 8.82 4.95 -25.93
N ILE A 29 9.54 5.87 -25.28
CA ILE A 29 10.03 5.70 -23.91
C ILE A 29 8.90 5.77 -22.90
N MET A 30 7.98 6.69 -23.12
CA MET A 30 6.82 6.95 -22.26
C MET A 30 5.56 6.22 -22.73
N GLN A 31 5.71 5.13 -23.47
CA GLN A 31 4.60 4.25 -23.82
C GLN A 31 3.87 3.79 -22.54
N ASP A 32 2.55 3.70 -22.57
CA ASP A 32 1.71 3.33 -21.44
C ASP A 32 1.79 4.30 -20.23
N CYS A 33 2.14 5.56 -20.48
CA CYS A 33 2.11 6.64 -19.48
C CYS A 33 1.00 7.64 -19.84
N ASN A 34 -0.25 7.35 -19.47
CA ASN A 34 -1.41 8.20 -19.76
C ASN A 34 -1.39 9.55 -19.02
N ASP A 35 -0.52 9.69 -18.00
CA ASP A 35 -0.28 10.93 -17.27
C ASP A 35 0.75 11.85 -17.95
N LEU A 36 1.32 11.45 -19.10
CA LEU A 36 2.18 12.31 -19.90
C LEU A 36 1.35 13.18 -20.85
N VAL A 37 1.47 14.49 -20.73
CA VAL A 37 0.85 15.44 -21.65
C VAL A 37 1.85 15.85 -22.71
N GLN A 38 1.45 15.68 -23.96
CA GLN A 38 2.22 16.02 -25.14
C GLN A 38 1.39 16.96 -26.03
N LYS A 39 1.93 18.13 -26.37
CA LYS A 39 1.26 19.10 -27.25
C LYS A 39 2.21 19.55 -28.33
N GLN A 40 1.76 19.55 -29.58
CA GLN A 40 2.48 20.09 -30.72
C GLN A 40 1.69 21.22 -31.34
N PHE A 41 2.35 22.33 -31.64
CA PHE A 41 1.77 23.47 -32.35
C PHE A 41 2.86 24.20 -33.12
N LYS A 42 2.45 25.11 -34.04
CA LYS A 42 3.35 25.93 -34.85
C LYS A 42 3.15 27.37 -34.46
N ILE A 43 4.24 28.12 -34.45
CA ILE A 43 4.27 29.56 -34.13
C ILE A 43 4.94 30.35 -35.26
N GLY A 44 4.76 31.67 -35.22
CA GLY A 44 5.27 32.60 -36.21
C GLY A 44 4.19 33.00 -37.23
N ILE A 45 4.39 34.12 -37.93
CA ILE A 45 3.41 34.69 -38.89
C ILE A 45 3.07 33.70 -40.00
N ASP A 46 4.07 32.91 -40.45
CA ASP A 46 3.92 31.88 -41.48
C ASP A 46 3.88 30.46 -40.89
N HIS A 47 3.74 30.28 -39.56
CA HIS A 47 3.76 29.01 -38.85
C HIS A 47 5.00 28.15 -39.17
N GLU A 48 6.16 28.77 -39.35
CA GLU A 48 7.39 28.07 -39.74
C GLU A 48 8.07 27.30 -38.61
N ILE A 49 7.92 27.72 -37.35
CA ILE A 49 8.57 27.11 -36.21
C ILE A 49 7.62 26.12 -35.52
N SER A 50 7.97 24.85 -35.61
CA SER A 50 7.25 23.80 -34.86
C SER A 50 7.74 23.74 -33.41
N ILE A 51 6.80 23.65 -32.47
CA ILE A 51 7.05 23.51 -31.04
C ILE A 51 6.40 22.23 -30.54
N TYR A 52 7.12 21.52 -29.65
CA TYR A 52 6.62 20.35 -28.95
C TYR A 52 6.83 20.53 -27.46
N ILE A 53 5.75 20.51 -26.69
CA ILE A 53 5.76 20.66 -25.24
C ILE A 53 5.42 19.34 -24.58
N VAL A 54 6.22 18.97 -23.55
CA VAL A 54 6.04 17.75 -22.78
C VAL A 54 6.10 18.04 -21.29
N TYR A 55 5.13 17.53 -20.53
CA TYR A 55 5.09 17.60 -19.09
C TYR A 55 4.26 16.48 -18.46
N MET A 56 4.45 16.21 -17.16
CA MET A 56 3.64 15.26 -16.41
C MET A 56 2.42 15.93 -15.79
N ASP A 57 1.24 15.36 -16.02
CA ASP A 57 0.01 15.84 -15.41
C ASP A 57 0.04 15.67 -13.89
N GLY A 58 -0.51 16.63 -13.16
CA GLY A 58 -0.50 16.64 -11.68
C GLY A 58 0.81 17.04 -11.02
N LEU A 59 1.94 17.14 -11.76
CA LEU A 59 3.22 17.61 -11.23
C LEU A 59 3.56 19.05 -11.59
N VAL A 60 2.76 19.65 -12.50
CA VAL A 60 3.03 20.94 -13.15
C VAL A 60 1.88 21.90 -12.90
N ASN A 61 2.21 23.18 -12.70
CA ASN A 61 1.24 24.26 -12.71
C ASN A 61 0.77 24.53 -14.15
N THR A 62 -0.34 23.93 -14.53
CA THR A 62 -0.90 24.05 -15.88
C THR A 62 -1.43 25.45 -16.18
N GLU A 63 -1.92 26.19 -15.17
CA GLU A 63 -2.39 27.55 -15.30
C GLU A 63 -1.22 28.51 -15.65
N MET A 64 -0.13 28.42 -14.88
CA MET A 64 1.10 29.18 -15.17
C MET A 64 1.62 28.85 -16.58
N LEU A 65 1.65 27.58 -16.98
CA LEU A 65 2.10 27.21 -18.32
C LEU A 65 1.21 27.79 -19.43
N GLN A 66 -0.11 27.78 -19.23
CA GLN A 66 -1.02 28.33 -20.22
C GLN A 66 -0.88 29.86 -20.34
N GLU A 67 -0.90 30.58 -19.22
CA GLU A 67 -0.88 32.03 -19.21
C GLU A 67 0.51 32.61 -19.53
N SER A 68 1.57 32.01 -18.98
CA SER A 68 2.92 32.59 -19.05
C SER A 68 3.79 32.01 -20.18
N VAL A 69 3.44 30.85 -20.74
CA VAL A 69 4.26 30.20 -21.77
C VAL A 69 3.48 29.99 -23.07
N ILE A 70 2.34 29.27 -23.02
CA ILE A 70 1.64 28.87 -24.26
C ILE A 70 0.95 30.08 -24.91
N ARG A 71 0.25 30.88 -24.12
CA ARG A 71 -0.50 32.02 -24.62
C ARG A 71 0.39 33.08 -25.29
N PRO A 72 1.52 33.52 -24.69
CA PRO A 72 2.45 34.40 -25.35
C PRO A 72 3.05 33.85 -26.64
N LEU A 73 3.34 32.54 -26.71
CA LEU A 73 3.90 31.89 -27.89
C LEU A 73 2.90 31.81 -29.05
N LEU A 74 1.58 31.83 -28.79
CA LEU A 74 0.52 31.75 -29.78
C LEU A 74 0.03 33.14 -30.28
N GLN A 75 0.55 34.25 -29.73
CA GLN A 75 0.18 35.60 -30.19
C GLN A 75 0.83 35.93 -31.54
N ASP A 76 0.10 36.48 -32.45
CA ASP A 76 0.53 36.84 -33.83
C ASP A 76 1.68 37.87 -33.90
N SER A 77 1.98 38.57 -32.78
CA SER A 77 3.07 39.53 -32.67
C SER A 77 4.41 38.93 -32.34
N PHE A 78 4.55 37.60 -32.33
CA PHE A 78 5.76 36.92 -31.92
C PHE A 78 6.93 37.15 -32.91
N PRO A 79 8.15 37.54 -32.48
CA PRO A 79 9.29 37.73 -33.36
C PRO A 79 9.67 36.42 -34.06
N GLN A 80 10.04 36.49 -35.32
CA GLN A 80 10.42 35.32 -36.14
C GLN A 80 11.79 34.74 -35.76
N GLU A 81 12.60 35.42 -34.93
CA GLU A 81 13.91 34.94 -34.54
C GLU A 81 13.83 33.86 -33.43
N ARG A 82 14.40 32.69 -33.66
CA ARG A 82 14.44 31.57 -32.73
C ARG A 82 15.09 31.92 -31.39
N THR A 83 16.04 32.86 -31.39
CA THR A 83 16.69 33.42 -30.21
C THR A 83 15.73 34.24 -29.35
N ALA A 84 14.72 34.85 -29.95
CA ALA A 84 13.71 35.62 -29.24
C ALA A 84 12.77 34.72 -28.42
N ILE A 85 12.56 33.47 -28.82
CA ILE A 85 11.69 32.51 -28.08
C ILE A 85 12.20 32.33 -26.65
N SER A 86 13.51 32.17 -26.46
CA SER A 86 14.10 32.08 -25.14
C SER A 86 13.88 33.36 -24.31
N GLN A 87 13.98 34.54 -24.92
CA GLN A 87 13.76 35.82 -24.23
C GLN A 87 12.31 36.02 -23.79
N TYR A 88 11.33 35.64 -24.60
CA TYR A 88 9.91 35.76 -24.24
C TYR A 88 9.46 34.75 -23.18
N VAL A 89 10.01 33.57 -23.18
CA VAL A 89 9.79 32.59 -22.12
C VAL A 89 10.48 33.01 -20.80
N ILE A 90 11.54 33.86 -20.89
CA ILE A 90 12.31 34.37 -19.75
C ILE A 90 11.51 35.31 -18.85
N GLU A 91 10.59 36.11 -19.37
CA GLU A 91 9.90 37.13 -18.58
C GLU A 91 8.98 36.54 -17.50
N SER A 92 8.68 35.25 -17.53
CA SER A 92 7.64 34.66 -16.70
C SER A 92 8.03 33.41 -15.90
N ALA A 93 9.15 32.77 -16.18
CA ALA A 93 9.55 31.55 -15.47
C ALA A 93 11.08 31.32 -15.49
N ASP A 94 11.62 30.69 -14.45
CA ASP A 94 12.98 30.17 -14.48
C ASP A 94 13.12 29.11 -15.58
N TRP A 95 14.12 29.28 -16.45
CA TRP A 95 14.35 28.36 -17.55
C TRP A 95 15.84 28.10 -17.78
N LYS A 96 16.17 27.01 -18.46
CA LYS A 96 17.54 26.71 -18.91
C LYS A 96 17.53 25.84 -20.16
N TRP A 97 18.64 25.89 -20.93
CA TRP A 97 18.87 24.97 -22.01
C TRP A 97 19.25 23.57 -21.52
N ILE A 98 18.83 22.56 -22.23
CA ILE A 98 19.18 21.14 -22.03
C ILE A 98 19.61 20.56 -23.37
N ASP A 99 20.71 19.79 -23.36
CA ASP A 99 21.32 19.24 -24.56
C ASP A 99 21.01 17.74 -24.76
N THR A 100 20.62 17.03 -23.69
CA THR A 100 20.41 15.58 -23.71
C THR A 100 18.95 15.20 -23.45
N MET A 101 18.51 14.11 -24.10
CA MET A 101 17.16 13.56 -23.83
C MET A 101 17.05 12.94 -22.44
N GLU A 102 18.15 12.49 -21.85
CA GLU A 102 18.17 11.98 -20.48
C GLU A 102 17.83 13.08 -19.47
N ASP A 103 18.47 14.25 -19.61
CA ASP A 103 18.16 15.40 -18.75
C ASP A 103 16.74 15.91 -18.99
N ALA A 104 16.28 15.93 -20.25
CA ALA A 104 14.92 16.35 -20.60
C ALA A 104 13.88 15.45 -19.93
N MET A 105 14.00 14.13 -20.06
CA MET A 105 13.05 13.19 -19.43
C MET A 105 13.13 13.20 -17.91
N THR A 106 14.33 13.30 -17.34
CA THR A 106 14.51 13.45 -15.89
C THR A 106 13.84 14.72 -15.37
N ALA A 107 13.92 15.81 -16.12
CA ALA A 107 13.26 17.06 -15.78
C ALA A 107 11.73 16.95 -15.84
N VAL A 108 11.19 16.31 -16.88
CA VAL A 108 9.74 16.02 -17.01
C VAL A 108 9.24 15.19 -15.81
N LEU A 109 9.93 14.10 -15.48
CA LEU A 109 9.58 13.25 -14.33
C LEU A 109 9.75 13.97 -12.98
N SER A 110 10.53 15.05 -12.95
CA SER A 110 10.70 15.90 -11.76
C SER A 110 9.67 17.03 -11.66
N GLY A 111 8.70 17.12 -12.59
CA GLY A 111 7.63 18.11 -12.59
C GLY A 111 8.00 19.43 -13.29
N ASN A 112 9.00 19.43 -14.15
CA ASN A 112 9.27 20.55 -15.05
C ASN A 112 8.63 20.31 -16.41
N THR A 113 8.51 21.36 -17.19
CA THR A 113 8.05 21.31 -18.59
C THR A 113 9.25 21.41 -19.50
N ILE A 114 9.28 20.58 -20.54
CA ILE A 114 10.27 20.65 -21.61
C ILE A 114 9.61 21.15 -22.89
N LEU A 115 10.26 22.10 -23.54
CA LEU A 115 9.86 22.68 -24.80
C LEU A 115 10.96 22.41 -25.85
N PHE A 116 10.65 21.61 -26.84
CA PHE A 116 11.50 21.34 -27.99
C PHE A 116 11.14 22.29 -29.12
N LEU A 117 12.18 22.80 -29.81
CA LEU A 117 12.07 23.72 -30.91
C LEU A 117 12.55 23.05 -32.19
N GLY A 118 11.73 23.12 -33.25
CA GLY A 118 12.13 22.61 -34.57
C GLY A 118 13.37 23.35 -35.10
N GLY A 119 14.40 22.59 -35.49
CA GLY A 119 15.67 23.12 -35.97
C GLY A 119 16.72 23.41 -34.90
N GLU A 120 16.42 23.20 -33.61
CA GLU A 120 17.37 23.32 -32.50
C GLU A 120 17.75 21.95 -31.94
N ALA A 121 19.07 21.74 -31.71
CA ALA A 121 19.58 20.52 -31.08
C ALA A 121 19.57 20.60 -29.55
N ARG A 122 18.77 21.48 -28.99
CA ARG A 122 18.60 21.72 -27.55
C ARG A 122 17.12 21.94 -27.23
N ALA A 123 16.73 21.70 -25.99
CA ALA A 123 15.39 21.98 -25.48
C ALA A 123 15.45 23.01 -24.35
N ILE A 124 14.35 23.69 -24.14
CA ILE A 124 14.16 24.62 -23.03
C ILE A 124 13.48 23.88 -21.88
N LEU A 125 14.12 23.82 -20.73
CA LEU A 125 13.52 23.42 -19.47
C LEU A 125 12.83 24.64 -18.84
N ILE A 126 11.57 24.53 -18.50
CA ILE A 126 10.77 25.54 -17.82
C ILE A 126 10.45 25.02 -16.42
N SER A 127 10.84 25.77 -15.38
CA SER A 127 10.52 25.45 -13.99
C SER A 127 9.03 25.69 -13.73
N SER A 128 8.23 24.64 -13.80
CA SER A 128 6.76 24.68 -13.69
C SER A 128 6.23 23.79 -12.56
N LYS A 129 7.08 23.38 -11.63
CA LYS A 129 6.74 22.48 -10.54
C LYS A 129 5.59 22.99 -9.69
N SER A 130 4.56 22.17 -9.57
CA SER A 130 3.44 22.43 -8.66
C SER A 130 3.03 21.11 -8.01
N PHE A 131 3.65 20.81 -6.89
CA PHE A 131 3.26 19.64 -6.13
C PHE A 131 2.08 19.95 -5.21
N PRO A 132 1.13 19.05 -5.06
CA PRO A 132 0.12 19.16 -4.01
C PRO A 132 0.81 19.13 -2.64
N THR A 133 0.85 20.26 -1.92
CA THR A 133 1.66 20.37 -0.70
C THR A 133 0.85 20.50 0.60
N ARG A 134 -0.32 21.11 0.61
CA ARG A 134 -1.11 21.33 1.83
C ARG A 134 -2.58 20.97 1.78
N GLY A 135 -3.12 20.52 0.65
CA GLY A 135 -4.44 19.90 0.56
C GLY A 135 -4.41 18.41 0.92
N VAL A 136 -3.22 17.82 1.07
CA VAL A 136 -3.04 16.41 1.42
C VAL A 136 -3.09 16.27 2.93
N GLN A 137 -4.10 15.57 3.43
CA GLN A 137 -4.32 15.32 4.85
C GLN A 137 -3.32 14.27 5.38
N ASN A 138 -3.29 14.10 6.71
CA ASN A 138 -2.58 12.99 7.35
C ASN A 138 -3.33 11.68 7.12
N ALA A 139 -2.60 10.57 7.10
CA ALA A 139 -3.20 9.23 7.04
C ALA A 139 -3.83 8.89 8.39
N ASP A 140 -5.16 8.97 8.49
CA ASP A 140 -5.88 8.76 9.75
C ASP A 140 -5.91 7.29 10.17
N GLN A 141 -5.97 6.36 9.22
CA GLN A 141 -6.02 4.91 9.49
C GLN A 141 -4.63 4.27 9.58
N GLU A 142 -3.62 4.86 8.94
CA GLU A 142 -2.23 4.38 8.98
C GLU A 142 -1.31 5.46 9.59
N VAL A 143 -1.56 5.83 10.84
CA VAL A 143 -0.79 6.84 11.57
C VAL A 143 0.67 6.41 11.68
N ALA A 144 1.59 7.25 11.22
CA ALA A 144 3.04 7.05 11.38
C ALA A 144 3.61 8.02 12.40
N ILE A 145 4.40 7.47 13.33
CA ILE A 145 5.16 8.26 14.31
C ILE A 145 6.37 8.91 13.63
N VAL A 146 7.02 8.15 12.75
CA VAL A 146 8.25 8.58 12.02
C VAL A 146 8.02 8.41 10.52
N GLY A 147 8.53 9.35 9.71
CA GLY A 147 8.44 9.30 8.25
C GLY A 147 7.43 10.28 7.64
N PRO A 148 7.13 10.16 6.35
CA PRO A 148 6.17 11.02 5.65
C PRO A 148 4.77 10.90 6.27
N LYS A 149 4.06 12.02 6.36
CA LYS A 149 2.71 12.09 6.93
C LYS A 149 1.63 12.34 5.88
N ASP A 150 2.03 12.50 4.61
CA ASP A 150 1.10 12.73 3.52
C ASP A 150 0.28 11.46 3.22
N SER A 151 -0.97 11.67 2.83
CA SER A 151 -1.95 10.65 2.50
C SER A 151 -2.43 10.80 1.06
N PHE A 152 -2.97 9.72 0.50
CA PHE A 152 -3.76 9.79 -0.72
C PHE A 152 -5.06 10.55 -0.49
N THR A 153 -5.63 11.07 -1.58
CA THR A 153 -6.87 11.85 -1.63
C THR A 153 -7.91 11.14 -2.51
N GLU A 154 -9.09 11.71 -2.64
CA GLU A 154 -10.13 11.19 -3.53
C GLU A 154 -9.82 11.39 -5.01
N SER A 155 -8.87 12.27 -5.36
CA SER A 155 -8.52 12.58 -6.74
C SER A 155 -7.50 11.62 -7.33
N LEU A 156 -7.87 10.90 -8.40
CA LEU A 156 -6.97 10.02 -9.15
C LEU A 156 -5.68 10.74 -9.58
N ARG A 157 -5.82 11.95 -10.11
CA ARG A 157 -4.69 12.76 -10.59
C ARG A 157 -3.70 13.11 -9.48
N MET A 158 -4.20 13.48 -8.30
CA MET A 158 -3.37 13.77 -7.14
C MET A 158 -2.62 12.53 -6.67
N ASN A 159 -3.31 11.39 -6.62
CA ASN A 159 -2.76 10.13 -6.13
C ASN A 159 -1.67 9.58 -7.05
N THR A 160 -1.88 9.63 -8.38
CA THR A 160 -0.84 9.26 -9.34
C THR A 160 0.38 10.18 -9.25
N ALA A 161 0.17 11.49 -9.09
CA ALA A 161 1.24 12.46 -8.91
C ALA A 161 2.05 12.24 -7.61
N LEU A 162 1.41 11.86 -6.50
CA LEU A 162 2.08 11.54 -5.23
C LEU A 162 3.01 10.32 -5.36
N ILE A 163 2.63 9.32 -6.15
CA ILE A 163 3.48 8.15 -6.46
C ILE A 163 4.62 8.57 -7.40
N ARG A 164 4.31 9.30 -8.49
CA ARG A 164 5.32 9.81 -9.45
C ARG A 164 6.39 10.66 -8.79
N ARG A 165 6.03 11.50 -7.85
CA ARG A 165 6.98 12.34 -7.09
C ARG A 165 8.08 11.52 -6.41
N ARG A 166 7.74 10.27 -5.99
CA ARG A 166 8.66 9.34 -5.31
C ARG A 166 9.42 8.45 -6.26
N ILE A 167 8.81 8.07 -7.38
CA ILE A 167 9.40 7.19 -8.38
C ILE A 167 9.59 7.97 -9.69
N ARG A 168 10.78 8.53 -9.88
CA ARG A 168 11.15 9.31 -11.07
C ARG A 168 11.85 8.42 -12.09
N ASP A 169 11.09 7.43 -12.61
CA ASP A 169 11.59 6.45 -13.58
C ASP A 169 10.64 6.38 -14.77
N THR A 170 11.18 6.39 -15.99
CA THR A 170 10.40 6.26 -17.24
C THR A 170 9.72 4.90 -17.37
N ARG A 171 10.21 3.88 -16.65
CA ARG A 171 9.62 2.53 -16.60
C ARG A 171 8.42 2.43 -15.65
N LEU A 172 8.13 3.46 -14.85
CA LEU A 172 6.87 3.53 -14.13
C LEU A 172 5.75 3.81 -15.12
N LYS A 173 4.92 2.81 -15.37
CA LYS A 173 3.77 2.89 -16.27
C LYS A 173 2.51 3.27 -15.50
N VAL A 174 1.63 4.03 -16.16
CA VAL A 174 0.35 4.50 -15.60
C VAL A 174 -0.71 4.29 -16.67
N ILE A 175 -1.42 3.16 -16.60
CA ILE A 175 -2.48 2.83 -17.55
C ILE A 175 -3.80 3.26 -16.96
N GLN A 176 -4.42 4.27 -17.55
CA GLN A 176 -5.74 4.76 -17.14
C GLN A 176 -6.84 4.12 -17.99
N LYS A 177 -7.90 3.68 -17.31
CA LYS A 177 -9.12 3.13 -17.91
C LYS A 177 -10.34 3.52 -17.08
N GLN A 178 -11.52 3.14 -17.54
CA GLN A 178 -12.79 3.34 -16.82
C GLN A 178 -13.41 2.02 -16.43
N ILE A 179 -14.13 2.01 -15.30
CA ILE A 179 -14.85 0.85 -14.78
C ILE A 179 -16.27 1.27 -14.36
N GLY A 180 -17.23 0.34 -14.54
CA GLY A 180 -18.64 0.62 -14.31
C GLY A 180 -19.35 1.13 -15.55
N THR A 181 -20.53 0.56 -15.86
CA THR A 181 -21.30 0.89 -17.07
C THR A 181 -21.96 2.25 -16.98
N ARG A 182 -22.36 2.67 -15.77
CA ARG A 182 -23.01 3.96 -15.50
C ARG A 182 -22.09 4.95 -14.81
N SER A 183 -21.34 4.52 -13.79
CA SER A 183 -20.44 5.43 -13.06
C SER A 183 -19.26 5.88 -13.90
N LYS A 184 -18.76 5.00 -14.82
CA LYS A 184 -17.56 5.25 -15.62
C LYS A 184 -16.41 5.81 -14.78
N THR A 185 -16.22 5.22 -13.61
CA THR A 185 -15.20 5.66 -12.65
C THR A 185 -13.81 5.45 -13.23
N ASP A 186 -12.99 6.48 -13.23
CA ASP A 186 -11.62 6.41 -13.74
C ASP A 186 -10.74 5.64 -12.75
N TYR A 187 -9.85 4.80 -13.26
CA TYR A 187 -8.83 4.13 -12.47
C TYR A 187 -7.49 4.09 -13.20
N ALA A 188 -6.41 3.99 -12.46
CA ALA A 188 -5.06 3.85 -12.98
C ALA A 188 -4.38 2.60 -12.42
N LEU A 189 -3.80 1.80 -13.32
CA LEU A 189 -2.85 0.72 -12.94
C LEU A 189 -1.44 1.29 -12.99
N MET A 190 -0.74 1.26 -11.86
CA MET A 190 0.64 1.74 -11.74
C MET A 190 1.58 0.60 -11.41
N TYR A 191 2.65 0.45 -12.19
CA TYR A 191 3.66 -0.59 -12.01
C TYR A 191 4.99 -0.21 -12.68
N ILE A 192 6.10 -0.84 -12.29
CA ILE A 192 7.39 -0.68 -12.96
C ILE A 192 7.58 -1.83 -13.95
N GLU A 193 7.76 -1.52 -15.22
CA GLU A 193 7.76 -2.47 -16.35
C GLU A 193 8.81 -3.57 -16.25
N ASP A 194 10.00 -3.25 -15.76
CA ASP A 194 11.08 -4.22 -15.59
C ASP A 194 11.02 -5.02 -14.28
N LEU A 195 10.16 -4.63 -13.32
CA LEU A 195 10.00 -5.31 -12.04
C LEU A 195 8.76 -6.21 -12.01
N VAL A 196 7.69 -5.83 -12.68
CA VAL A 196 6.42 -6.56 -12.65
C VAL A 196 6.51 -7.87 -13.39
N GLN A 197 5.91 -8.94 -12.86
CA GLN A 197 5.68 -10.17 -13.62
C GLN A 197 4.52 -9.96 -14.60
N LYS A 198 4.79 -10.11 -15.89
CA LYS A 198 3.78 -9.90 -16.96
C LYS A 198 2.56 -10.79 -16.82
N ASP A 199 2.74 -12.02 -16.34
CA ASP A 199 1.63 -12.97 -16.13
C ASP A 199 0.65 -12.48 -15.05
N ILE A 200 1.17 -11.91 -13.96
CA ILE A 200 0.36 -11.33 -12.90
C ILE A 200 -0.38 -10.09 -13.42
N LEU A 201 0.33 -9.19 -14.12
CA LEU A 201 -0.26 -8.00 -14.71
C LEU A 201 -1.41 -8.35 -15.68
N ASN A 202 -1.17 -9.31 -16.59
CA ASN A 202 -2.16 -9.76 -17.56
C ASN A 202 -3.39 -10.39 -16.88
N LYS A 203 -3.20 -11.15 -15.80
CA LYS A 203 -4.32 -11.73 -15.02
C LYS A 203 -5.16 -10.63 -14.37
N ILE A 204 -4.52 -9.63 -13.78
CA ILE A 204 -5.20 -8.48 -13.15
C ILE A 204 -5.98 -7.69 -14.20
N GLN A 205 -5.34 -7.30 -15.31
CA GLN A 205 -6.00 -6.56 -16.39
C GLN A 205 -7.21 -7.31 -16.94
N LYS A 206 -7.07 -8.61 -17.24
CA LYS A 206 -8.18 -9.45 -17.70
C LYS A 206 -9.32 -9.56 -16.69
N GLN A 207 -9.02 -9.52 -15.41
CA GLN A 207 -10.04 -9.57 -14.37
C GLN A 207 -10.76 -8.22 -14.25
N MET A 208 -10.02 -7.11 -14.28
CA MET A 208 -10.59 -5.76 -14.33
C MET A 208 -11.51 -5.58 -15.55
N ASP A 209 -11.07 -6.02 -16.73
CA ASP A 209 -11.85 -5.91 -17.97
C ASP A 209 -13.13 -6.79 -17.97
N LYS A 210 -13.23 -7.80 -17.08
CA LYS A 210 -14.41 -8.65 -16.91
C LYS A 210 -15.46 -8.07 -15.97
N ILE A 211 -15.12 -7.09 -15.17
CA ILE A 211 -16.06 -6.48 -14.22
C ILE A 211 -17.09 -5.68 -15.00
N CYS A 212 -18.33 -6.16 -15.00
CA CYS A 212 -19.46 -5.53 -15.66
C CYS A 212 -20.53 -5.22 -14.61
N VAL A 213 -20.46 -4.04 -14.02
CA VAL A 213 -21.35 -3.55 -12.95
C VAL A 213 -21.78 -2.12 -13.25
N ASP A 214 -22.86 -1.67 -12.65
CA ASP A 214 -23.37 -0.30 -12.86
C ASP A 214 -22.40 0.76 -12.39
N GLY A 215 -21.74 0.55 -11.23
CA GLY A 215 -20.78 1.49 -10.70
C GLY A 215 -19.87 0.89 -9.63
N ILE A 216 -18.67 1.45 -9.50
CA ILE A 216 -17.71 1.22 -8.43
C ILE A 216 -17.34 2.57 -7.85
N PHE A 217 -17.53 2.74 -6.55
CA PHE A 217 -17.40 4.03 -5.86
C PHE A 217 -16.19 4.08 -4.91
N ASP A 218 -15.65 2.92 -4.51
CA ASP A 218 -14.49 2.83 -3.63
C ASP A 218 -13.69 1.56 -3.88
N ASN A 219 -12.43 1.55 -3.48
CA ASN A 219 -11.53 0.39 -3.57
C ASN A 219 -12.03 -0.83 -2.81
N GLY A 220 -12.76 -0.66 -1.71
CA GLY A 220 -13.37 -1.78 -0.98
C GLY A 220 -14.46 -2.51 -1.78
N MET A 221 -15.18 -1.81 -2.67
CA MET A 221 -16.09 -2.46 -3.64
C MET A 221 -15.29 -3.18 -4.72
N LEU A 222 -14.26 -2.53 -5.26
CA LEU A 222 -13.40 -3.11 -6.30
C LEU A 222 -12.74 -4.40 -5.82
N GLU A 223 -12.24 -4.43 -4.59
CA GLU A 223 -11.65 -5.60 -3.95
C GLU A 223 -12.58 -6.82 -4.03
N GLN A 224 -13.84 -6.66 -3.63
CA GLN A 224 -14.83 -7.75 -3.65
C GLN A 224 -15.09 -8.32 -5.05
N TYR A 225 -15.04 -7.50 -6.10
CA TYR A 225 -15.16 -7.97 -7.49
C TYR A 225 -13.88 -8.61 -8.03
N LEU A 226 -12.74 -8.27 -7.46
CA LEU A 226 -11.45 -8.85 -7.82
C LEU A 226 -11.18 -10.16 -7.06
N GLU A 227 -11.84 -10.42 -5.96
CA GLU A 227 -11.70 -11.67 -5.21
C GLU A 227 -12.29 -12.85 -5.98
N LYS A 228 -11.45 -13.86 -6.24
CA LYS A 228 -11.91 -15.12 -6.82
C LYS A 228 -12.58 -16.01 -5.81
N ASP A 229 -12.14 -15.95 -4.57
CA ASP A 229 -12.56 -16.82 -3.49
C ASP A 229 -13.12 -15.99 -2.33
N SER A 230 -14.40 -15.61 -2.46
CA SER A 230 -15.13 -14.80 -1.47
C SER A 230 -15.41 -15.53 -0.14
N LYS A 231 -14.89 -16.76 0.03
CA LYS A 231 -15.13 -17.60 1.22
C LYS A 231 -14.07 -17.45 2.30
N THR A 232 -12.99 -16.70 2.04
CA THR A 232 -11.96 -16.45 3.04
C THR A 232 -12.26 -15.16 3.81
N PRO A 233 -12.10 -15.13 5.15
CA PRO A 233 -12.15 -13.88 5.91
C PRO A 233 -10.87 -13.08 5.82
N PHE A 234 -9.78 -13.65 5.29
CA PHE A 234 -8.49 -12.98 5.16
C PHE A 234 -8.47 -12.07 3.93
N PRO A 235 -8.01 -10.81 4.07
CA PRO A 235 -7.91 -9.90 2.94
C PRO A 235 -6.87 -10.41 1.94
N LEU A 236 -7.26 -10.49 0.67
CA LEU A 236 -6.38 -10.90 -0.43
C LEU A 236 -5.73 -9.71 -1.14
N TYR A 237 -6.00 -8.50 -0.66
CA TYR A 237 -5.49 -7.22 -1.17
C TYR A 237 -5.05 -6.34 -0.02
N GLN A 238 -4.09 -5.48 -0.28
CA GLN A 238 -3.66 -4.50 0.70
C GLN A 238 -4.17 -3.12 0.29
N LEU A 239 -4.97 -2.49 1.14
CA LEU A 239 -5.32 -1.08 1.02
C LEU A 239 -4.32 -0.23 1.79
N THR A 240 -3.95 0.91 1.23
CA THR A 240 -3.10 1.88 1.91
C THR A 240 -3.51 3.31 1.59
N GLN A 241 -3.48 4.17 2.62
CA GLN A 241 -3.62 5.62 2.48
C GLN A 241 -2.28 6.31 2.22
N ARG A 242 -1.16 5.59 2.34
CA ARG A 242 0.19 6.15 2.35
C ARG A 242 0.88 6.07 0.99
N PRO A 243 1.24 7.21 0.40
CA PRO A 243 1.96 7.23 -0.87
C PRO A 243 3.38 6.64 -0.81
N ASP A 244 4.06 6.70 0.34
CA ASP A 244 5.37 6.08 0.55
C ASP A 244 5.27 4.54 0.51
N LYS A 245 4.24 3.95 1.14
CA LYS A 245 3.97 2.51 1.10
C LYS A 245 3.55 2.05 -0.29
N GLY A 246 2.72 2.85 -0.98
CA GLY A 246 2.36 2.61 -2.38
C GLY A 246 3.58 2.57 -3.29
N ALA A 247 4.45 3.59 -3.20
CA ALA A 247 5.67 3.69 -3.99
C ALA A 247 6.67 2.56 -3.68
N SER A 248 6.90 2.23 -2.39
CA SER A 248 7.79 1.14 -2.00
C SER A 248 7.30 -0.21 -2.51
N SER A 249 5.99 -0.47 -2.46
CA SER A 249 5.38 -1.69 -2.97
C SER A 249 5.55 -1.84 -4.50
N ILE A 250 5.38 -0.75 -5.25
CA ILE A 250 5.64 -0.74 -6.70
C ILE A 250 7.12 -1.02 -7.00
N MET A 251 8.05 -0.50 -6.20
CA MET A 251 9.49 -0.80 -6.33
C MET A 251 9.85 -2.24 -5.96
N GLU A 252 8.97 -2.96 -5.27
CA GLU A 252 9.08 -4.40 -5.04
C GLU A 252 8.47 -5.27 -6.15
N GLY A 253 7.90 -4.65 -7.19
CA GLY A 253 7.29 -5.34 -8.33
C GLY A 253 5.79 -5.60 -8.17
N ARG A 254 5.13 -4.98 -7.18
CA ARG A 254 3.68 -4.98 -7.04
C ARG A 254 3.03 -4.01 -8.01
N ILE A 255 1.73 -4.18 -8.18
CA ILE A 255 0.87 -3.32 -8.99
C ILE A 255 0.00 -2.52 -8.02
N ALA A 256 -0.07 -1.22 -8.21
CA ALA A 256 -0.99 -0.36 -7.49
C ALA A 256 -2.19 -0.04 -8.38
N VAL A 257 -3.39 -0.20 -7.84
CA VAL A 257 -4.64 0.23 -8.47
C VAL A 257 -5.11 1.48 -7.74
N VAL A 258 -5.11 2.59 -8.44
CA VAL A 258 -5.59 3.89 -7.95
C VAL A 258 -6.97 4.10 -8.55
N LEU A 259 -7.98 4.27 -7.73
CA LEU A 259 -9.36 4.52 -8.14
C LEU A 259 -9.72 5.98 -7.85
N ASP A 260 -10.44 6.62 -8.75
CA ASP A 260 -11.00 7.94 -8.49
C ASP A 260 -12.08 7.88 -7.42
N ASN A 261 -12.24 8.94 -6.65
CA ASN A 261 -13.14 9.05 -5.49
C ASN A 261 -12.75 8.18 -4.28
N SER A 262 -11.55 7.57 -4.26
CA SER A 262 -11.09 6.78 -3.12
C SER A 262 -9.76 7.30 -2.57
N PRO A 263 -9.68 7.59 -1.25
CA PRO A 263 -8.44 8.03 -0.61
C PRO A 263 -7.49 6.87 -0.30
N MET A 264 -7.76 5.69 -0.83
CA MET A 264 -6.95 4.50 -0.67
C MET A 264 -6.42 3.99 -2.01
N VAL A 265 -5.28 3.32 -1.97
CA VAL A 265 -4.70 2.63 -3.12
C VAL A 265 -4.64 1.14 -2.81
N LEU A 266 -5.09 0.34 -3.77
CA LEU A 266 -5.10 -1.11 -3.68
C LEU A 266 -3.78 -1.68 -4.24
N LEU A 267 -3.10 -2.51 -3.48
CA LEU A 267 -1.80 -3.10 -3.82
C LEU A 267 -1.91 -4.60 -4.06
N LEU A 268 -1.36 -5.10 -5.16
CA LEU A 268 -1.41 -6.48 -5.64
C LEU A 268 -0.03 -6.94 -6.15
N PRO A 269 0.29 -8.23 -6.07
CA PRO A 269 -0.28 -9.25 -5.19
C PRO A 269 0.07 -8.99 -3.73
N VAL A 270 -0.65 -9.62 -2.81
CA VAL A 270 -0.40 -9.51 -1.38
C VAL A 270 0.00 -10.85 -0.77
N THR A 271 0.81 -10.80 0.28
CA THR A 271 1.20 -11.95 1.10
C THR A 271 0.86 -11.67 2.56
N PHE A 272 0.57 -12.72 3.33
CA PHE A 272 0.21 -12.68 4.74
C PHE A 272 1.13 -11.78 5.61
N ASN A 273 2.42 -11.87 5.37
CA ASN A 273 3.48 -11.17 6.12
C ASN A 273 3.32 -9.63 6.06
N VAL A 274 2.82 -9.08 4.95
CA VAL A 274 2.70 -7.63 4.73
C VAL A 274 1.75 -6.96 5.71
N PHE A 275 0.76 -7.70 6.23
CA PHE A 275 -0.20 -7.18 7.21
C PHE A 275 0.38 -7.01 8.61
N PHE A 276 1.54 -7.63 8.91
CA PHE A 276 2.29 -7.41 10.14
C PHE A 276 3.30 -6.27 10.04
N GLN A 277 3.52 -5.74 8.83
CA GLN A 277 4.46 -4.67 8.56
C GLN A 277 3.78 -3.31 8.64
N ALA A 278 4.31 -2.42 9.47
CA ALA A 278 3.95 -1.01 9.48
C ALA A 278 4.98 -0.19 8.68
N SER A 279 4.58 0.96 8.16
CA SER A 279 5.50 1.87 7.46
C SER A 279 6.66 2.32 8.35
N ASP A 280 6.39 2.52 9.64
CA ASP A 280 7.40 2.91 10.65
C ASP A 280 8.54 1.91 10.79
N ASP A 281 8.30 0.64 10.44
CA ASP A 281 9.31 -0.42 10.51
C ASP A 281 10.53 -0.11 9.65
N TYR A 282 10.37 0.64 8.56
CA TYR A 282 11.46 0.98 7.64
C TYR A 282 12.16 2.30 7.97
N TYR A 283 11.58 3.11 8.87
CA TYR A 283 12.14 4.38 9.33
C TYR A 283 12.85 4.28 10.68
N ASN A 284 12.59 3.22 11.45
CA ASN A 284 13.21 2.93 12.73
C ASN A 284 14.48 2.07 12.59
N ARG A 285 15.23 1.90 13.68
CA ARG A 285 16.38 0.97 13.73
C ARG A 285 15.91 -0.48 13.62
N TRP A 286 16.67 -1.31 12.93
CA TRP A 286 16.29 -2.68 12.62
C TRP A 286 16.10 -3.57 13.85
N GLU A 287 16.89 -3.35 14.94
CA GLU A 287 16.79 -4.08 16.19
C GLU A 287 15.45 -3.86 16.88
N ILE A 288 15.04 -2.57 16.99
CA ILE A 288 13.76 -2.16 17.59
C ILE A 288 12.60 -2.70 16.76
N THR A 289 12.68 -2.56 15.45
CA THR A 289 11.65 -3.06 14.53
C THR A 289 11.49 -4.56 14.61
N THR A 290 12.61 -5.32 14.71
CA THR A 290 12.57 -6.78 14.85
C THR A 290 11.86 -7.17 16.14
N PHE A 291 12.18 -6.53 17.26
CA PHE A 291 11.49 -6.77 18.52
C PHE A 291 9.99 -6.51 18.43
N VAL A 292 9.60 -5.37 17.87
CA VAL A 292 8.17 -5.00 17.71
C VAL A 292 7.45 -5.96 16.76
N ARG A 293 8.08 -6.41 15.67
CA ARG A 293 7.49 -7.40 14.76
C ARG A 293 7.26 -8.75 15.44
N ILE A 294 8.25 -9.25 16.18
CA ILE A 294 8.08 -10.49 16.95
C ILE A 294 6.91 -10.36 17.92
N LEU A 295 6.80 -9.21 18.60
CA LEU A 295 5.70 -8.92 19.50
C LEU A 295 4.33 -8.95 18.77
N ARG A 296 4.24 -8.41 17.54
CA ARG A 296 3.02 -8.47 16.73
C ARG A 296 2.62 -9.89 16.34
N TYR A 297 3.58 -10.77 16.01
CA TYR A 297 3.29 -12.19 15.74
C TYR A 297 2.80 -12.93 17.00
N ILE A 298 3.40 -12.66 18.15
CA ILE A 298 2.93 -13.19 19.43
C ILE A 298 1.52 -12.67 19.74
N ALA A 299 1.29 -11.37 19.54
CA ALA A 299 -0.02 -10.77 19.71
C ALA A 299 -1.08 -11.39 18.80
N ALA A 300 -0.76 -11.72 17.55
CA ALA A 300 -1.65 -12.43 16.66
C ALA A 300 -2.08 -13.81 17.19
N ILE A 301 -1.15 -14.57 17.72
CA ILE A 301 -1.46 -15.88 18.34
C ILE A 301 -2.34 -15.70 19.58
N ILE A 302 -2.03 -14.71 20.43
CA ILE A 302 -2.82 -14.38 21.62
C ILE A 302 -4.23 -13.94 21.23
N SER A 303 -4.36 -13.03 20.25
CA SER A 303 -5.65 -12.45 19.86
C SER A 303 -6.64 -13.50 19.32
N ILE A 304 -6.16 -14.55 18.67
CA ILE A 304 -6.99 -15.63 18.15
C ILE A 304 -7.16 -16.73 19.20
N GLY A 305 -6.08 -17.11 19.86
CA GLY A 305 -5.99 -18.36 20.60
C GLY A 305 -6.37 -18.26 22.08
N LEU A 306 -6.03 -17.15 22.74
CA LEU A 306 -6.11 -17.06 24.20
C LEU A 306 -7.52 -17.32 24.76
N PRO A 307 -8.63 -16.76 24.24
CA PRO A 307 -9.97 -17.03 24.78
C PRO A 307 -10.38 -18.49 24.60
N GLY A 308 -10.12 -19.08 23.40
CA GLY A 308 -10.40 -20.49 23.14
C GLY A 308 -9.56 -21.42 24.02
N PHE A 309 -8.29 -21.10 24.21
CA PHE A 309 -7.38 -21.85 25.08
C PHE A 309 -7.85 -21.83 26.56
N TYR A 310 -8.30 -20.66 27.02
CA TYR A 310 -8.88 -20.54 28.36
C TYR A 310 -10.14 -21.40 28.52
N VAL A 311 -11.06 -21.36 27.56
CA VAL A 311 -12.26 -22.21 27.56
C VAL A 311 -11.89 -23.71 27.57
N ALA A 312 -10.91 -24.10 26.78
CA ALA A 312 -10.44 -25.48 26.68
C ALA A 312 -9.85 -25.99 28.00
N ILE A 313 -9.02 -25.19 28.66
CA ILE A 313 -8.38 -25.57 29.91
C ILE A 313 -9.36 -25.49 31.07
N ALA A 314 -10.00 -24.34 31.28
CA ALA A 314 -10.86 -24.13 32.43
C ALA A 314 -12.15 -24.98 32.39
N GLY A 315 -12.63 -25.32 31.19
CA GLY A 315 -13.86 -26.11 31.00
C GLY A 315 -13.66 -27.60 30.92
N PHE A 316 -12.53 -28.08 30.32
CA PHE A 316 -12.36 -29.51 30.00
C PHE A 316 -11.11 -30.14 30.61
N HIS A 317 -10.03 -29.39 30.80
CA HIS A 317 -8.74 -29.90 31.20
C HIS A 317 -8.10 -29.14 32.38
N PRO A 318 -8.83 -28.93 33.50
CA PRO A 318 -8.30 -28.18 34.65
C PRO A 318 -7.09 -28.86 35.29
N GLU A 319 -6.94 -30.16 35.09
CA GLU A 319 -5.80 -30.98 35.58
C GLU A 319 -4.45 -30.58 34.94
N VAL A 320 -4.43 -29.87 33.82
CA VAL A 320 -3.20 -29.37 33.18
C VAL A 320 -2.57 -28.23 34.01
N LEU A 321 -3.39 -27.56 34.84
CA LEU A 321 -2.95 -26.40 35.60
C LEU A 321 -2.21 -26.83 36.87
N PRO A 322 -1.12 -26.13 37.25
CA PRO A 322 -0.52 -26.31 38.59
C PRO A 322 -1.55 -26.08 39.69
N THR A 323 -1.50 -26.93 40.75
CA THR A 323 -2.50 -26.91 41.82
C THR A 323 -2.80 -25.51 42.40
N PRO A 324 -1.79 -24.65 42.70
CA PRO A 324 -2.06 -23.31 43.23
C PRO A 324 -2.88 -22.45 42.25
N PHE A 325 -2.61 -22.58 40.94
CA PHE A 325 -3.34 -21.83 39.93
C PHE A 325 -4.75 -22.39 39.73
N LEU A 326 -4.94 -23.69 39.79
CA LEU A 326 -6.24 -24.34 39.76
C LEU A 326 -7.13 -23.87 40.93
N LEU A 327 -6.58 -23.83 42.15
CA LEU A 327 -7.32 -23.32 43.32
C LEU A 327 -7.71 -21.84 43.15
N ALA A 328 -6.80 -21.03 42.63
CA ALA A 328 -7.10 -19.62 42.31
C ALA A 328 -8.21 -19.49 41.23
N LEU A 329 -8.22 -20.36 40.22
CA LEU A 329 -9.25 -20.39 39.19
C LEU A 329 -10.62 -20.75 39.78
N ILE A 330 -10.68 -21.78 40.65
CA ILE A 330 -11.92 -22.20 41.31
C ILE A 330 -12.45 -21.08 42.20
N SER A 331 -11.59 -20.47 43.02
CA SER A 331 -11.96 -19.37 43.92
C SER A 331 -12.44 -18.14 43.14
N ALA A 332 -11.81 -17.78 42.01
CA ALA A 332 -12.20 -16.66 41.17
C ALA A 332 -13.55 -16.87 40.47
N ARG A 333 -14.03 -18.12 40.39
CA ARG A 333 -15.33 -18.47 39.81
C ARG A 333 -16.42 -18.76 40.86
N GLU A 334 -16.09 -18.64 42.13
CA GLU A 334 -17.05 -18.84 43.18
C GLU A 334 -18.16 -17.79 43.08
N GLY A 335 -19.42 -18.26 43.06
CA GLY A 335 -20.60 -17.41 42.89
C GLY A 335 -21.01 -17.11 41.43
N VAL A 336 -20.22 -17.48 40.44
CA VAL A 336 -20.60 -17.27 39.02
C VAL A 336 -21.53 -18.40 38.55
N PRO A 337 -22.75 -18.10 38.06
CA PRO A 337 -23.74 -19.13 37.72
C PRO A 337 -23.54 -19.72 36.32
N PHE A 338 -22.68 -19.12 35.47
CA PHE A 338 -22.52 -19.50 34.06
C PHE A 338 -21.36 -20.48 33.85
N PRO A 339 -21.48 -21.39 32.84
CA PRO A 339 -20.32 -22.14 32.35
C PRO A 339 -19.26 -21.20 31.72
N VAL A 340 -17.97 -21.61 31.74
CA VAL A 340 -16.82 -20.81 31.23
C VAL A 340 -17.05 -20.26 29.83
N ILE A 341 -17.63 -21.05 28.92
CA ILE A 341 -17.92 -20.62 27.55
C ILE A 341 -18.86 -19.42 27.52
N VAL A 342 -19.92 -19.43 28.35
CA VAL A 342 -20.91 -18.35 28.36
C VAL A 342 -20.29 -17.07 28.92
N GLU A 343 -19.46 -17.17 29.97
CA GLU A 343 -18.69 -16.04 30.51
C GLU A 343 -17.81 -15.39 29.44
N VAL A 344 -17.02 -16.22 28.72
CA VAL A 344 -16.12 -15.75 27.68
C VAL A 344 -16.87 -15.14 26.51
N LEU A 345 -17.91 -15.80 26.01
CA LEU A 345 -18.71 -15.27 24.89
C LEU A 345 -19.43 -13.97 25.26
N LEU A 346 -19.97 -13.86 26.47
CA LEU A 346 -20.63 -12.65 26.96
C LEU A 346 -19.65 -11.48 26.99
N MET A 347 -18.46 -11.67 27.54
CA MET A 347 -17.44 -10.62 27.61
C MET A 347 -16.87 -10.26 26.23
N GLU A 348 -16.59 -11.25 25.39
CA GLU A 348 -16.08 -11.02 24.03
C GLU A 348 -17.11 -10.27 23.16
N LEU A 349 -18.40 -10.65 23.26
CA LEU A 349 -19.46 -9.94 22.57
C LEU A 349 -19.64 -8.51 23.09
N SER A 350 -19.61 -8.32 24.40
CA SER A 350 -19.67 -6.98 25.02
C SER A 350 -18.52 -6.09 24.55
N PHE A 351 -17.32 -6.64 24.46
CA PHE A 351 -16.16 -5.92 23.96
C PHE A 351 -16.30 -5.56 22.47
N GLU A 352 -16.79 -6.48 21.62
CA GLU A 352 -17.04 -6.18 20.20
C GLU A 352 -18.12 -5.09 20.02
N LEU A 353 -19.17 -5.09 20.84
CA LEU A 353 -20.19 -4.02 20.84
C LEU A 353 -19.59 -2.67 21.25
N LEU A 354 -18.75 -2.64 22.28
CA LEU A 354 -18.05 -1.42 22.71
C LEU A 354 -17.14 -0.88 21.60
N ARG A 355 -16.42 -1.76 20.93
CA ARG A 355 -15.55 -1.40 19.80
C ARG A 355 -16.35 -0.84 18.63
N GLU A 356 -17.43 -1.52 18.21
CA GLU A 356 -18.30 -1.06 17.13
C GLU A 356 -18.91 0.32 17.43
N ALA A 357 -19.34 0.55 18.68
CA ALA A 357 -19.81 1.84 19.12
C ALA A 357 -18.68 2.90 19.09
N GLY A 358 -17.46 2.51 19.51
CA GLY A 358 -16.29 3.40 19.54
C GLY A 358 -15.87 3.91 18.18
N ILE A 359 -15.93 3.07 17.14
CA ILE A 359 -15.58 3.44 15.76
C ILE A 359 -16.54 4.48 15.19
N ARG A 360 -17.81 4.48 15.61
CA ARG A 360 -18.86 5.40 15.12
C ARG A 360 -18.90 6.74 15.86
N LEU A 361 -18.17 6.88 16.95
CA LEU A 361 -18.13 8.13 17.71
C LEU A 361 -17.08 9.09 17.14
N PRO A 362 -17.41 10.37 16.96
CA PRO A 362 -16.48 11.32 16.37
C PRO A 362 -15.32 11.66 17.32
N GLY A 363 -14.10 11.69 16.79
CA GLY A 363 -12.92 12.22 17.44
C GLY A 363 -12.48 11.49 18.71
N GLN A 364 -12.02 12.25 19.71
CA GLN A 364 -11.45 11.72 20.95
C GLN A 364 -12.46 10.98 21.85
N LEU A 365 -13.77 11.17 21.63
CA LEU A 365 -14.81 10.52 22.42
C LEU A 365 -14.81 8.99 22.21
N GLY A 366 -14.49 8.49 21.03
CA GLY A 366 -14.43 7.06 20.76
C GLY A 366 -13.41 6.32 21.62
N GLY A 367 -12.20 6.88 21.74
CA GLY A 367 -11.13 6.31 22.60
C GLY A 367 -11.51 6.32 24.09
N THR A 368 -12.08 7.40 24.58
CA THR A 368 -12.52 7.54 25.99
C THR A 368 -13.64 6.55 26.32
N MET A 369 -14.63 6.42 25.44
CA MET A 369 -15.74 5.47 25.62
C MET A 369 -15.27 4.02 25.60
N GLY A 370 -14.27 3.68 24.77
CA GLY A 370 -13.68 2.35 24.75
C GLY A 370 -13.01 1.97 26.08
N VAL A 371 -12.24 2.89 26.66
CA VAL A 371 -11.54 2.66 27.94
C VAL A 371 -12.50 2.67 29.11
N VAL A 372 -13.33 3.71 29.23
CA VAL A 372 -14.28 3.85 30.34
C VAL A 372 -15.38 2.79 30.28
N GLY A 373 -15.93 2.53 29.09
CA GLY A 373 -16.92 1.48 28.89
C GLY A 373 -16.39 0.10 29.23
N GLY A 374 -15.18 -0.23 28.75
CA GLY A 374 -14.53 -1.51 29.05
C GLY A 374 -14.27 -1.72 30.55
N LEU A 375 -13.80 -0.68 31.24
CA LEU A 375 -13.55 -0.74 32.68
C LEU A 375 -14.86 -0.88 33.46
N ILE A 376 -15.87 -0.05 33.15
CA ILE A 376 -17.17 -0.05 33.88
C ILE A 376 -17.91 -1.37 33.63
N VAL A 377 -17.99 -1.83 32.36
CA VAL A 377 -18.69 -3.08 32.04
C VAL A 377 -17.97 -4.27 32.67
N GLY A 378 -16.62 -4.29 32.58
CA GLY A 378 -15.82 -5.37 33.18
C GLY A 378 -15.98 -5.43 34.68
N GLN A 379 -15.84 -4.30 35.40
CA GLN A 379 -15.99 -4.25 36.84
C GLN A 379 -17.43 -4.59 37.29
N ALA A 380 -18.43 -4.03 36.65
CA ALA A 380 -19.85 -4.30 36.98
C ALA A 380 -20.22 -5.76 36.76
N ALA A 381 -19.68 -6.41 35.72
CA ALA A 381 -19.91 -7.82 35.45
C ALA A 381 -19.28 -8.74 36.50
N VAL A 382 -18.10 -8.38 37.04
CA VAL A 382 -17.46 -9.08 38.17
C VAL A 382 -18.22 -8.85 39.45
N ASP A 383 -18.57 -7.62 39.78
CA ASP A 383 -19.30 -7.25 41.02
C ASP A 383 -20.70 -7.90 41.06
N ALA A 384 -21.32 -8.07 39.91
CA ALA A 384 -22.61 -8.78 39.76
C ALA A 384 -22.45 -10.32 39.71
N HIS A 385 -21.24 -10.86 39.84
CA HIS A 385 -20.93 -12.30 39.70
C HIS A 385 -21.42 -12.90 38.38
N LEU A 386 -21.51 -12.10 37.30
CA LEU A 386 -21.86 -12.58 35.97
C LEU A 386 -20.67 -13.27 35.29
N VAL A 387 -19.45 -12.81 35.54
CA VAL A 387 -18.20 -13.34 35.00
C VAL A 387 -17.11 -13.37 36.08
N SER A 388 -16.16 -14.28 35.92
CA SER A 388 -14.99 -14.34 36.79
C SER A 388 -13.95 -13.27 36.44
N THR A 389 -13.16 -12.83 37.40
CA THR A 389 -12.07 -11.86 37.21
C THR A 389 -11.06 -12.33 36.16
N ILE A 390 -10.80 -13.64 36.09
CA ILE A 390 -9.85 -14.23 35.13
C ILE A 390 -10.35 -14.06 33.71
N VAL A 391 -11.64 -14.22 33.45
CA VAL A 391 -12.22 -14.00 32.11
C VAL A 391 -12.03 -12.56 31.66
N VAL A 392 -12.23 -11.59 32.57
CA VAL A 392 -11.98 -10.17 32.25
C VAL A 392 -10.53 -9.93 31.84
N ILE A 393 -9.57 -10.53 32.56
CA ILE A 393 -8.13 -10.43 32.22
C ILE A 393 -7.85 -11.06 30.86
N VAL A 394 -8.38 -12.25 30.56
CA VAL A 394 -8.22 -12.96 29.28
C VAL A 394 -8.76 -12.12 28.12
N VAL A 395 -9.96 -11.57 28.25
CA VAL A 395 -10.57 -10.74 27.23
C VAL A 395 -9.81 -9.42 27.03
N ALA A 396 -9.40 -8.77 28.14
CA ALA A 396 -8.60 -7.55 28.07
C ALA A 396 -7.25 -7.75 27.35
N LEU A 397 -6.53 -8.86 27.68
CA LEU A 397 -5.27 -9.19 27.04
C LEU A 397 -5.47 -9.52 25.55
N THR A 398 -6.54 -10.22 25.20
CA THR A 398 -6.93 -10.52 23.82
C THR A 398 -7.20 -9.22 23.02
N ALA A 399 -7.88 -8.27 23.64
CA ALA A 399 -8.16 -6.97 23.04
C ALA A 399 -6.88 -6.17 22.78
N ILE A 400 -5.99 -6.06 23.79
CA ILE A 400 -4.69 -5.39 23.65
C ILE A 400 -3.86 -6.04 22.54
N ALA A 401 -3.83 -7.37 22.50
CA ALA A 401 -3.13 -8.13 21.46
C ALA A 401 -3.70 -7.81 20.05
N THR A 402 -5.01 -7.72 19.91
CA THR A 402 -5.66 -7.36 18.64
C THR A 402 -5.24 -5.97 18.16
N PHE A 403 -5.18 -4.97 19.04
CA PHE A 403 -4.76 -3.60 18.72
C PHE A 403 -3.27 -3.48 18.36
N SER A 404 -2.45 -4.45 18.72
CA SER A 404 -1.02 -4.45 18.40
C SER A 404 -0.73 -4.73 16.92
N ILE A 405 -1.71 -5.22 16.16
CA ILE A 405 -1.57 -5.54 14.74
C ILE A 405 -1.93 -4.31 13.90
N PRO A 406 -1.06 -3.86 12.96
CA PRO A 406 -1.21 -2.56 12.32
C PRO A 406 -2.30 -2.49 11.24
N ASN A 407 -2.82 -3.61 10.75
CA ASN A 407 -3.81 -3.64 9.67
C ASN A 407 -5.19 -4.05 10.19
N GLU A 408 -6.18 -3.16 10.07
CA GLU A 408 -7.52 -3.35 10.62
C GLU A 408 -8.35 -4.42 9.87
N LEU A 409 -8.24 -4.49 8.54
CA LEU A 409 -8.94 -5.51 7.75
C LEU A 409 -8.46 -6.91 8.14
N PHE A 410 -7.16 -7.05 8.35
CA PHE A 410 -6.56 -8.30 8.77
C PHE A 410 -6.96 -8.69 10.21
N THR A 411 -7.01 -7.73 11.13
CA THR A 411 -7.49 -7.99 12.50
C THR A 411 -8.97 -8.36 12.56
N SER A 412 -9.77 -7.88 11.59
CA SER A 412 -11.18 -8.25 11.47
C SER A 412 -11.36 -9.73 11.11
N ALA A 413 -10.47 -10.29 10.27
CA ALA A 413 -10.43 -11.73 10.02
C ALA A 413 -10.10 -12.52 11.30
N PHE A 414 -9.15 -12.04 12.11
CA PHE A 414 -8.79 -12.69 13.38
C PHE A 414 -9.93 -12.71 14.38
N ARG A 415 -10.73 -11.64 14.44
CA ARG A 415 -11.92 -11.60 15.30
C ARG A 415 -12.91 -12.71 14.94
N LEU A 416 -13.19 -12.88 13.66
CA LEU A 416 -14.07 -13.96 13.21
C LEU A 416 -13.49 -15.35 13.54
N MET A 417 -12.21 -15.56 13.28
CA MET A 417 -11.51 -16.81 13.58
C MET A 417 -11.47 -17.11 15.08
N LYS A 418 -11.34 -16.08 15.94
CA LYS A 418 -11.40 -16.19 17.40
C LYS A 418 -12.72 -16.82 17.86
N PHE A 419 -13.87 -16.31 17.41
CA PHE A 419 -15.18 -16.87 17.76
C PHE A 419 -15.32 -18.32 17.27
N PHE A 420 -14.87 -18.60 16.05
CA PHE A 420 -14.85 -19.98 15.54
C PHE A 420 -14.02 -20.90 16.44
N LEU A 421 -12.84 -20.47 16.88
CA LEU A 421 -11.97 -21.25 17.75
C LEU A 421 -12.57 -21.44 19.15
N ILE A 422 -13.22 -20.40 19.73
CA ILE A 422 -13.91 -20.51 21.02
C ILE A 422 -14.99 -21.59 20.96
N ILE A 423 -15.79 -21.61 19.88
CA ILE A 423 -16.85 -22.61 19.69
C ILE A 423 -16.26 -24.02 19.56
N LEU A 424 -15.19 -24.21 18.78
CA LEU A 424 -14.53 -25.52 18.69
C LEU A 424 -13.98 -26.00 20.04
N CYS A 425 -13.37 -25.08 20.80
CA CYS A 425 -12.85 -25.37 22.14
C CYS A 425 -13.96 -25.74 23.12
N ALA A 426 -15.15 -25.15 22.96
CA ALA A 426 -16.30 -25.45 23.80
C ALA A 426 -16.86 -26.86 23.63
N PHE A 427 -16.71 -27.45 22.43
CA PHE A 427 -17.15 -28.81 22.16
C PHE A 427 -16.08 -29.87 22.39
N TRP A 428 -14.83 -29.56 22.07
CA TRP A 428 -13.73 -30.56 22.04
C TRP A 428 -12.54 -30.19 22.92
N GLY A 429 -12.63 -29.15 23.75
CA GLY A 429 -11.53 -28.73 24.64
C GLY A 429 -10.23 -28.46 23.88
N LEU A 430 -9.10 -28.98 24.38
CA LEU A 430 -7.80 -28.82 23.75
C LEU A 430 -7.70 -29.46 22.36
N TYR A 431 -8.44 -30.54 22.10
CA TYR A 431 -8.52 -31.10 20.73
C TYR A 431 -9.12 -30.09 19.76
N GLY A 432 -10.21 -29.40 20.16
CA GLY A 432 -10.81 -28.32 19.38
C GLY A 432 -9.85 -27.18 19.11
N PHE A 433 -9.01 -26.83 20.10
CA PHE A 433 -7.97 -25.80 19.95
C PHE A 433 -6.96 -26.17 18.87
N PHE A 434 -6.35 -27.35 18.96
CA PHE A 434 -5.34 -27.77 17.99
C PHE A 434 -5.94 -28.01 16.59
N LEU A 435 -7.13 -28.62 16.49
CA LEU A 435 -7.81 -28.80 15.21
C LEU A 435 -8.21 -27.48 14.57
N GLY A 436 -8.66 -26.52 15.35
CA GLY A 436 -9.01 -25.18 14.86
C GLY A 436 -7.80 -24.44 14.32
N PHE A 437 -6.68 -24.45 15.05
CA PHE A 437 -5.43 -23.86 14.54
C PHE A 437 -4.91 -24.59 13.30
N LEU A 438 -4.95 -25.91 13.27
CA LEU A 438 -4.55 -26.70 12.10
C LEU A 438 -5.40 -26.34 10.88
N ALA A 439 -6.72 -26.25 11.04
CA ALA A 439 -7.63 -25.87 9.97
C ALA A 439 -7.32 -24.44 9.45
N MET A 440 -7.03 -23.48 10.33
CA MET A 440 -6.62 -22.14 9.95
C MET A 440 -5.31 -22.12 9.17
N PHE A 441 -4.30 -22.88 9.62
CA PHE A 441 -3.02 -22.98 8.90
C PHE A 441 -3.18 -23.62 7.54
N ILE A 442 -3.93 -24.73 7.42
CA ILE A 442 -4.23 -25.36 6.13
C ILE A 442 -4.91 -24.36 5.20
N HIS A 443 -5.89 -23.61 5.71
CA HIS A 443 -6.59 -22.60 4.93
C HIS A 443 -5.63 -21.51 4.43
N LEU A 444 -4.78 -20.94 5.30
CA LEU A 444 -3.79 -19.91 4.93
C LEU A 444 -2.76 -20.42 3.90
N PHE A 445 -2.32 -21.67 4.01
CA PHE A 445 -1.37 -22.27 3.06
C PHE A 445 -2.00 -22.61 1.71
N TYR A 446 -3.31 -22.84 1.67
CA TYR A 446 -4.06 -23.09 0.43
C TYR A 446 -4.38 -21.81 -0.34
N LEU A 447 -4.42 -20.65 0.33
CA LEU A 447 -4.73 -19.39 -0.31
C LEU A 447 -3.62 -18.95 -1.26
N GLU A 448 -4.02 -18.53 -2.45
CA GLU A 448 -3.13 -17.90 -3.43
C GLU A 448 -3.73 -16.61 -3.99
N ASN A 449 -2.88 -15.67 -4.35
CA ASN A 449 -3.26 -14.42 -4.97
C ASN A 449 -2.52 -14.25 -6.31
N TYR A 450 -3.25 -14.38 -7.43
CA TYR A 450 -2.72 -14.31 -8.80
C TYR A 450 -1.58 -15.30 -9.11
N GLY A 451 -1.51 -16.43 -8.38
CA GLY A 451 -0.45 -17.44 -8.50
C GLY A 451 0.73 -17.19 -7.56
N VAL A 452 0.59 -16.26 -6.61
CA VAL A 452 1.53 -16.06 -5.51
C VAL A 452 0.93 -16.70 -4.25
N PRO A 453 1.62 -17.63 -3.57
CA PRO A 453 1.15 -18.21 -2.32
C PRO A 453 0.94 -17.12 -1.26
N TYR A 454 -0.25 -17.10 -0.65
CA TYR A 454 -0.56 -16.09 0.38
C TYR A 454 0.35 -16.18 1.60
N ALA A 455 0.70 -17.41 2.00
CA ALA A 455 1.60 -17.69 3.12
C ALA A 455 3.10 -17.51 2.80
N HIS A 456 3.46 -16.93 1.64
CA HIS A 456 4.85 -16.58 1.36
C HIS A 456 5.44 -15.68 2.48
N PRO A 457 6.67 -15.91 3.00
CA PRO A 457 7.71 -16.84 2.55
C PRO A 457 7.70 -18.23 3.22
N MET A 458 6.67 -18.60 3.97
CA MET A 458 6.60 -19.94 4.62
C MET A 458 6.41 -21.05 3.59
N VAL A 459 5.75 -20.75 2.48
CA VAL A 459 5.57 -21.66 1.33
C VAL A 459 6.35 -21.07 0.17
N GLU A 460 7.40 -21.76 -0.26
CA GLU A 460 8.27 -21.37 -1.36
C GLU A 460 8.33 -22.47 -2.42
N GLU A 461 8.11 -22.11 -3.67
CA GLU A 461 8.17 -23.08 -4.78
C GLU A 461 9.61 -23.42 -5.24
N ARG A 462 10.64 -22.61 -4.89
CA ARG A 462 11.94 -22.66 -5.60
C ARG A 462 13.21 -22.65 -4.75
N GLY A 463 13.19 -23.09 -3.51
CA GLY A 463 14.41 -23.55 -2.79
C GLY A 463 15.43 -22.51 -2.33
N ARG A 464 15.08 -21.21 -2.24
CA ARG A 464 15.94 -20.15 -1.66
C ARG A 464 15.35 -19.53 -0.40
N LEU A 465 15.05 -20.36 0.58
CA LEU A 465 14.49 -19.98 1.87
C LEU A 465 15.23 -18.81 2.58
N SER A 466 16.54 -18.71 2.45
CA SER A 466 17.35 -17.78 3.26
C SER A 466 17.11 -16.31 2.95
N THR A 467 16.73 -15.94 1.74
CA THR A 467 16.56 -14.55 1.33
C THR A 467 15.15 -14.02 1.56
N ALA A 468 14.15 -14.89 1.48
CA ALA A 468 12.74 -14.54 1.68
C ALA A 468 12.42 -14.21 3.14
N PHE A 469 13.17 -14.78 4.10
CA PHE A 469 13.01 -14.52 5.54
C PHE A 469 13.67 -13.22 6.03
N GLN A 470 14.42 -12.50 5.18
CA GLN A 470 15.14 -11.28 5.58
C GLN A 470 14.21 -10.11 5.97
N ASP A 471 12.95 -10.15 5.58
CA ASP A 471 11.92 -9.15 5.93
C ASP A 471 10.62 -9.80 6.43
N PHE A 472 10.73 -10.91 7.12
CA PHE A 472 9.60 -11.61 7.72
C PHE A 472 9.43 -11.19 9.20
N MET A 473 9.67 -12.07 10.15
CA MET A 473 9.65 -11.73 11.59
C MET A 473 10.85 -10.85 11.97
N VAL A 474 12.01 -11.15 11.42
CA VAL A 474 13.24 -10.39 11.63
C VAL A 474 13.42 -9.44 10.47
N ARG A 475 13.50 -8.13 10.75
CA ARG A 475 13.87 -7.15 9.75
C ARG A 475 15.39 -7.02 9.73
N TYR A 476 16.03 -7.36 8.63
CA TYR A 476 17.47 -7.17 8.46
C TYR A 476 17.83 -5.69 8.22
N PRO A 477 19.08 -5.27 8.52
CA PRO A 477 19.57 -3.96 8.13
C PRO A 477 19.38 -3.73 6.63
N LEU A 478 18.97 -2.53 6.21
CA LEU A 478 18.69 -2.20 4.81
C LEU A 478 19.86 -2.55 3.87
N LYS A 479 21.10 -2.42 4.34
CA LYS A 479 22.31 -2.82 3.59
C LYS A 479 22.37 -4.30 3.26
N ARG A 480 21.79 -5.16 4.09
CA ARG A 480 21.75 -6.63 3.89
C ARG A 480 20.53 -7.12 3.13
N MET A 481 19.53 -6.27 2.93
CA MET A 481 18.33 -6.60 2.15
C MET A 481 18.62 -6.48 0.64
N LYS A 482 19.40 -7.42 0.11
CA LYS A 482 19.91 -7.38 -1.29
C LYS A 482 18.87 -7.79 -2.33
N TYR A 483 17.81 -8.50 -1.93
CA TYR A 483 16.86 -9.10 -2.87
C TYR A 483 15.43 -8.56 -2.68
N ARG A 484 14.69 -8.50 -3.80
CA ARG A 484 13.26 -8.25 -3.82
C ARG A 484 12.46 -9.54 -3.62
N PRO A 485 11.16 -9.45 -3.27
CA PRO A 485 10.29 -10.62 -3.14
C PRO A 485 10.22 -11.47 -4.42
N GLU A 486 9.87 -12.75 -4.29
CA GLU A 486 9.85 -13.72 -5.40
C GLU A 486 8.83 -13.43 -6.50
N PHE A 487 7.75 -12.72 -6.19
CA PHE A 487 6.78 -12.26 -7.18
C PHE A 487 7.32 -11.13 -8.09
N THR A 488 8.53 -10.63 -7.84
CA THR A 488 9.24 -9.73 -8.76
C THR A 488 9.79 -10.55 -9.93
N LYS A 489 9.84 -9.96 -11.13
CA LYS A 489 10.42 -10.57 -12.33
C LYS A 489 11.81 -11.13 -12.06
N GLU A 490 12.08 -12.38 -12.47
CA GLU A 490 13.29 -13.14 -12.11
C GLU A 490 14.61 -12.37 -12.34
N GLY A 491 14.78 -11.73 -13.50
CA GLY A 491 15.97 -10.93 -13.82
C GLY A 491 16.14 -9.64 -13.02
N ALA A 492 15.13 -9.24 -12.22
CA ALA A 492 15.09 -7.96 -11.51
C ALA A 492 15.08 -8.09 -9.98
N ARG A 493 15.33 -9.28 -9.45
CA ARG A 493 15.27 -9.55 -8.00
C ARG A 493 16.37 -8.89 -7.18
N VAL A 494 17.54 -8.62 -7.72
CA VAL A 494 18.62 -7.95 -7.00
C VAL A 494 18.30 -6.48 -6.81
N ARG A 495 18.29 -5.99 -5.58
CA ARG A 495 17.92 -4.62 -5.20
C ARG A 495 19.12 -3.71 -5.03
N GLN A 496 20.25 -4.24 -4.54
CA GLN A 496 21.47 -3.49 -4.23
C GLN A 496 22.70 -4.18 -4.82
N LYS A 497 23.74 -3.40 -5.16
CA LYS A 497 25.06 -3.95 -5.48
C LYS A 497 25.66 -4.64 -4.24
N GLU A 498 26.51 -5.64 -4.48
CA GLU A 498 27.43 -6.11 -3.45
C GLU A 498 28.45 -5.01 -3.18
N ASP A 499 28.59 -4.60 -1.93
CA ASP A 499 29.73 -3.77 -1.52
C ASP A 499 30.99 -4.63 -1.69
N GLU A 500 31.92 -4.17 -2.53
CA GLU A 500 33.22 -4.85 -2.78
C GLU A 500 34.13 -4.84 -1.51
N ASP A 501 33.77 -4.06 -0.49
CA ASP A 501 34.57 -3.89 0.73
C ASP A 501 34.26 -4.90 1.85
N GLU A 502 33.35 -5.86 1.66
CA GLU A 502 33.03 -6.91 2.65
C GLU A 502 33.68 -8.28 2.33
N LYS A 503 34.80 -8.32 1.57
CA LYS A 503 35.60 -9.55 1.38
C LYS A 503 36.85 -9.56 2.22
#